data_078031a3661e2928c38530b2ec2596be
#
_entry.id   078031a3661e2928c38530b2ec2596be
#
_cell.length_a   1.000
_cell.length_b   1.000
_cell.length_c   1.000
_cell.angle_alpha   90.00
_cell.angle_beta   90.00
_cell.angle_gamma   90.00
#
_symmetry.space_group_name_H-M   'P 1'
#
loop_
_entity.id
_entity.type
_entity.pdbx_description
1 polymer ?
#
loop_
_entity_poly.entity_id
_entity_poly.type
_entity_poly.pdbx_seq_one_letter_code
_entity_poly.pdbx_strand_id
1 'polypeptide(L)'
;MEKNRFTICANNYIDCLRQEGRYSTAHVYKHAIRSFSQFCGTQSITFSKINRKTLKRYSNYLMASRLKPNTISTYMRMLRSIYNRGVDMHQAPYVHGLFRDVFTGVDTRQKKAIPIGELHMLLNKDPQSEKLRRTQAIANLLFQFC
;
A
#
# COMPACT_ATOMS: atom_id res chain seq x y z
N MET A 1 -7.86 -12.14 26.84
CA MET A 1 -8.27 -10.81 26.32
C MET A 1 -7.28 -10.14 25.34
N GLU A 2 -6.04 -10.61 25.21
CA GLU A 2 -5.06 -9.99 24.27
C GLU A 2 -5.24 -10.38 22.80
N LYS A 3 -5.91 -11.48 22.50
CA LYS A 3 -6.01 -12.03 21.13
C LYS A 3 -6.81 -11.16 20.14
N ASN A 4 -7.68 -10.26 20.60
CA ASN A 4 -8.55 -9.46 19.72
C ASN A 4 -7.99 -8.06 19.38
N ARG A 5 -6.67 -7.93 19.30
CA ARG A 5 -6.03 -6.65 18.94
C ARG A 5 -5.67 -6.62 17.46
N PHE A 6 -6.12 -5.59 16.77
CA PHE A 6 -5.79 -5.33 15.38
C PHE A 6 -4.27 -5.33 15.11
N THR A 7 -3.49 -4.70 16.02
CA THR A 7 -2.02 -4.67 15.89
C THR A 7 -1.36 -6.03 16.02
N ILE A 8 -1.91 -6.94 16.84
CA ILE A 8 -1.39 -8.32 16.95
C ILE A 8 -1.67 -9.08 15.64
N CYS A 9 -2.90 -9.00 15.12
CA CYS A 9 -3.26 -9.59 13.83
C CYS A 9 -2.36 -9.06 12.70
N ALA A 10 -2.09 -7.75 12.69
CA ALA A 10 -1.22 -7.11 11.71
C ALA A 10 0.21 -7.63 11.78
N ASN A 11 0.80 -7.69 12.98
CA ASN A 11 2.18 -8.14 13.17
C ASN A 11 2.34 -9.62 12.77
N ASN A 12 1.42 -10.48 13.19
CA ASN A 12 1.42 -11.89 12.80
C ASN A 12 1.38 -12.04 11.27
N TYR A 13 0.55 -11.24 10.59
CA TYR A 13 0.49 -11.28 9.14
C TYR A 13 1.77 -10.77 8.47
N ILE A 14 2.37 -9.70 9.00
CA ILE A 14 3.66 -9.19 8.51
C ILE A 14 4.75 -10.25 8.66
N ASP A 15 4.76 -10.99 9.75
CA ASP A 15 5.74 -12.06 9.99
C ASP A 15 5.52 -13.26 9.06
N CYS A 16 4.25 -13.65 8.79
CA CYS A 16 3.94 -14.64 7.76
C CYS A 16 4.46 -14.21 6.37
N LEU A 17 4.23 -12.96 5.97
CA LEU A 17 4.73 -12.44 4.69
C LEU A 17 6.24 -12.50 4.59
N ARG A 18 6.96 -12.27 5.67
CA ARG A 18 8.43 -12.39 5.72
C ARG A 18 8.89 -13.83 5.58
N GLN A 19 8.22 -14.77 6.26
CA GLN A 19 8.50 -16.20 6.15
C GLN A 19 8.28 -16.71 4.73
N GLU A 20 7.27 -16.17 4.02
CA GLU A 20 7.00 -16.44 2.60
C GLU A 20 8.00 -15.73 1.64
N GLY A 21 9.00 -15.00 2.14
CA GLY A 21 9.94 -14.23 1.31
C GLY A 21 9.35 -12.95 0.68
N ARG A 22 8.13 -12.54 1.04
CA ARG A 22 7.42 -11.38 0.51
C ARG A 22 7.80 -10.08 1.22
N TYR A 23 9.09 -9.81 1.32
CA TYR A 23 9.64 -8.70 2.12
C TYR A 23 9.12 -7.32 1.72
N SER A 24 9.00 -7.04 0.41
CA SER A 24 8.48 -5.75 -0.07
C SER A 24 7.03 -5.53 0.37
N THR A 25 6.20 -6.57 0.30
CA THR A 25 4.80 -6.51 0.76
C THR A 25 4.75 -6.31 2.28
N ALA A 26 5.51 -7.08 3.05
CA ALA A 26 5.62 -6.94 4.51
C ALA A 26 6.04 -5.52 4.92
N HIS A 27 6.97 -4.91 4.17
CA HIS A 27 7.42 -3.54 4.40
C HIS A 27 6.29 -2.51 4.25
N VAL A 28 5.47 -2.63 3.19
CA VAL A 28 4.32 -1.73 2.98
C VAL A 28 3.30 -1.86 4.10
N TYR A 29 2.96 -3.09 4.53
CA TYR A 29 2.07 -3.31 5.69
C TYR A 29 2.63 -2.67 6.96
N LYS A 30 3.92 -2.90 7.26
CA LYS A 30 4.59 -2.33 8.43
C LYS A 30 4.48 -0.80 8.47
N HIS A 31 4.71 -0.14 7.33
CA HIS A 31 4.60 1.32 7.24
C HIS A 31 3.16 1.82 7.42
N ALA A 32 2.18 1.16 6.82
CA ALA A 32 0.77 1.52 6.98
C ALA A 32 0.32 1.40 8.45
N ILE A 33 0.68 0.30 9.12
CA ILE A 33 0.35 0.07 10.53
C ILE A 33 1.06 1.08 11.43
N ARG A 34 2.35 1.35 11.21
CA ARG A 34 3.10 2.37 11.97
C ARG A 34 2.46 3.74 11.86
N SER A 35 2.11 4.16 10.63
CA SER A 35 1.45 5.45 10.39
C SER A 35 0.09 5.53 11.11
N PHE A 36 -0.70 4.46 11.07
CA PHE A 36 -1.98 4.41 11.76
C PHE A 36 -1.82 4.42 13.29
N SER A 37 -0.81 3.73 13.83
CA SER A 37 -0.48 3.75 15.26
C SER A 37 -0.06 5.14 15.74
N GLN A 38 0.74 5.86 14.94
CA GLN A 38 1.12 7.25 15.21
C GLN A 38 -0.11 8.16 15.25
N PHE A 39 -1.02 8.04 14.28
CA PHE A 39 -2.28 8.79 14.26
C PHE A 39 -3.15 8.48 15.48
N CYS A 40 -3.22 7.22 15.92
CA CYS A 40 -4.00 6.80 17.09
C CYS A 40 -3.33 7.16 18.43
N GLY A 41 -2.05 7.53 18.43
CA GLY A 41 -1.27 7.80 19.64
C GLY A 41 -1.01 6.55 20.51
N THR A 42 -1.14 5.34 19.93
CA THR A 42 -0.95 4.07 20.64
C THR A 42 -0.43 2.97 19.73
N GLN A 43 0.43 2.12 20.27
CA GLN A 43 0.92 0.92 19.59
C GLN A 43 -0.07 -0.26 19.70
N SER A 44 -1.04 -0.18 20.62
CA SER A 44 -1.99 -1.25 20.89
C SER A 44 -3.39 -0.85 20.43
N ILE A 45 -3.70 -1.16 19.18
CA ILE A 45 -4.98 -0.82 18.54
C ILE A 45 -5.90 -2.06 18.58
N THR A 46 -7.13 -1.85 19.04
CA THR A 46 -8.20 -2.87 18.99
C THR A 46 -9.00 -2.76 17.69
N PHE A 47 -9.68 -3.83 17.28
CA PHE A 47 -10.57 -3.80 16.12
C PHE A 47 -11.72 -2.79 16.25
N SER A 48 -12.22 -2.57 17.47
CA SER A 48 -13.29 -1.57 17.74
C SER A 48 -12.86 -0.13 17.45
N LYS A 49 -11.56 0.17 17.49
CA LYS A 49 -11.02 1.48 17.13
C LYS A 49 -11.15 1.75 15.62
N ILE A 50 -11.24 0.68 14.80
CA ILE A 50 -11.35 0.78 13.34
C ILE A 50 -12.84 0.88 12.99
N ASN A 51 -13.32 2.10 12.86
CA ASN A 51 -14.67 2.44 12.47
C ASN A 51 -14.65 3.53 11.38
N ARG A 52 -15.78 3.78 10.71
CA ARG A 52 -15.88 4.77 9.61
C ARG A 52 -15.36 6.14 10.01
N LYS A 53 -15.72 6.61 11.21
CA LYS A 53 -15.31 7.94 11.73
C LYS A 53 -13.78 8.01 11.89
N THR A 54 -13.17 7.00 12.50
CA THR A 54 -11.71 6.94 12.69
C THR A 54 -10.99 6.85 11.35
N LEU A 55 -11.45 6.01 10.40
CA LEU A 55 -10.87 5.89 9.08
C LEU A 55 -10.96 7.19 8.29
N LYS A 56 -12.09 7.90 8.35
CA LYS A 56 -12.24 9.22 7.70
C LYS A 56 -11.29 10.25 8.29
N ARG A 57 -11.19 10.32 9.62
CA ARG A 57 -10.22 11.22 10.30
C ARG A 57 -8.78 10.88 9.92
N TYR A 58 -8.44 9.61 9.85
CA TYR A 58 -7.10 9.18 9.43
C TYR A 58 -6.83 9.54 7.96
N SER A 59 -7.80 9.36 7.06
CA SER A 59 -7.67 9.80 5.67
C SER A 59 -7.38 11.30 5.58
N ASN A 60 -8.12 12.12 6.32
CA ASN A 60 -7.92 13.57 6.36
C ASN A 60 -6.53 13.94 6.95
N TYR A 61 -6.08 13.23 7.99
CA TYR A 61 -4.74 13.39 8.56
C TYR A 61 -3.64 13.11 7.52
N LEU A 62 -3.77 12.04 6.74
CA LEU A 62 -2.82 11.70 5.68
C LEU A 62 -2.82 12.75 4.55
N MET A 63 -3.99 13.29 4.17
CA MET A 63 -4.11 14.38 3.21
C MET A 63 -3.43 15.66 3.72
N ALA A 64 -3.68 16.03 4.97
CA ALA A 64 -3.03 17.18 5.61
C ALA A 64 -1.49 17.02 5.68
N SER A 65 -1.00 15.79 5.79
CA SER A 65 0.43 15.44 5.71
C SER A 65 0.98 15.44 4.28
N ARG A 66 0.21 15.94 3.29
CA ARG A 66 0.58 16.05 1.86
C ARG A 66 0.99 14.72 1.20
N LEU A 67 0.48 13.60 1.70
CA LEU A 67 0.70 12.30 1.06
C LEU A 67 -0.07 12.21 -0.27
N LYS A 68 0.53 11.54 -1.25
CA LYS A 68 -0.11 11.33 -2.56
C LYS A 68 -1.35 10.44 -2.43
N PRO A 69 -2.41 10.66 -3.24
CA PRO A 69 -3.65 9.87 -3.18
C PRO A 69 -3.42 8.35 -3.24
N ASN A 70 -2.50 7.88 -4.08
CA ASN A 70 -2.17 6.47 -4.19
C ASN A 70 -1.49 5.89 -2.92
N THR A 71 -0.71 6.71 -2.19
CA THR A 71 -0.14 6.30 -0.90
C THR A 71 -1.23 6.17 0.15
N ILE A 72 -2.17 7.13 0.21
CA ILE A 72 -3.32 7.10 1.11
C ILE A 72 -4.18 5.87 0.82
N SER A 73 -4.50 5.63 -0.46
CA SER A 73 -5.23 4.43 -0.90
C SER A 73 -4.52 3.14 -0.49
N THR A 74 -3.19 3.07 -0.67
CA THR A 74 -2.40 1.90 -0.26
C THR A 74 -2.54 1.65 1.23
N TYR A 75 -2.40 2.68 2.08
CA TYR A 75 -2.55 2.52 3.52
C TYR A 75 -3.96 2.06 3.90
N MET A 76 -5.00 2.64 3.32
CA MET A 76 -6.39 2.21 3.56
C MET A 76 -6.63 0.76 3.14
N ARG A 77 -6.06 0.33 2.01
CA ARG A 77 -6.16 -1.06 1.53
C ARG A 77 -5.44 -2.04 2.46
N MET A 78 -4.28 -1.66 3.01
CA MET A 78 -3.56 -2.49 3.99
C MET A 78 -4.37 -2.65 5.28
N LEU A 79 -4.94 -1.56 5.81
CA LEU A 79 -5.82 -1.62 6.99
C LEU A 79 -7.04 -2.49 6.72
N ARG A 80 -7.68 -2.37 5.55
CA ARG A 80 -8.83 -3.19 5.16
C ARG A 80 -8.47 -4.68 5.09
N SER A 81 -7.32 -5.00 4.51
CA SER A 81 -6.86 -6.39 4.41
C SER A 81 -6.68 -7.04 5.78
N ILE A 82 -6.07 -6.33 6.73
CA ILE A 82 -5.88 -6.84 8.10
C ILE A 82 -7.21 -6.92 8.85
N TYR A 83 -8.10 -5.94 8.67
CA TYR A 83 -9.43 -5.98 9.28
C TYR A 83 -10.21 -7.23 8.82
N ASN A 84 -10.23 -7.49 7.50
CA ASN A 84 -10.91 -8.65 6.93
C ASN A 84 -10.31 -9.96 7.47
N ARG A 85 -8.99 -10.05 7.61
CA ARG A 85 -8.35 -11.20 8.27
C ARG A 85 -8.85 -11.38 9.72
N GLY A 86 -9.01 -10.30 10.45
CA GLY A 86 -9.59 -10.34 11.79
C GLY A 86 -11.03 -10.84 11.80
N VAL A 87 -11.82 -10.50 10.77
CA VAL A 87 -13.17 -11.03 10.57
C VAL A 87 -13.13 -12.54 10.27
N ASP A 88 -12.28 -12.96 9.34
CA ASP A 88 -12.11 -14.37 8.97
C ASP A 88 -11.67 -15.24 10.17
N MET A 89 -10.86 -14.67 11.06
CA MET A 89 -10.40 -15.30 12.30
C MET A 89 -11.38 -15.16 13.47
N HIS A 90 -12.59 -14.63 13.25
CA HIS A 90 -13.60 -14.36 14.29
C HIS A 90 -13.10 -13.44 15.43
N GLN A 91 -12.11 -12.59 15.16
CA GLN A 91 -11.56 -11.59 16.09
C GLN A 91 -12.22 -10.21 15.97
N ALA A 92 -12.90 -9.98 14.87
CA ALA A 92 -13.60 -8.72 14.57
C ALA A 92 -14.99 -9.01 13.98
N PRO A 93 -15.99 -8.14 14.23
CA PRO A 93 -17.29 -8.25 13.56
C PRO A 93 -17.18 -7.82 12.10
N TYR A 94 -17.96 -8.45 11.22
CA TYR A 94 -18.13 -7.94 9.87
C TYR A 94 -18.94 -6.64 9.90
N VAL A 95 -18.43 -5.59 9.27
CA VAL A 95 -19.11 -4.29 9.15
C VAL A 95 -19.26 -3.93 7.66
N HIS A 96 -20.49 -3.97 7.17
CA HIS A 96 -20.78 -3.63 5.78
C HIS A 96 -20.32 -2.21 5.43
N GLY A 97 -19.54 -2.08 4.35
CA GLY A 97 -19.07 -0.80 3.84
C GLY A 97 -18.18 0.00 4.80
N LEU A 98 -17.43 -0.67 5.70
CA LEU A 98 -16.55 -0.01 6.67
C LEU A 98 -15.59 1.00 6.02
N PHE A 99 -15.07 0.71 4.83
CA PHE A 99 -14.09 1.51 4.09
C PHE A 99 -14.68 2.31 2.92
N ARG A 100 -16.01 2.42 2.79
CA ARG A 100 -16.63 3.08 1.63
C ARG A 100 -16.39 4.59 1.58
N ASP A 101 -16.18 5.23 2.72
CA ASP A 101 -16.03 6.69 2.85
C ASP A 101 -14.57 7.16 2.72
N VAL A 102 -13.66 6.24 2.42
CA VAL A 102 -12.23 6.51 2.20
C VAL A 102 -11.77 6.02 0.84
N PHE A 103 -10.77 6.71 0.26
CA PHE A 103 -10.26 6.35 -1.05
C PHE A 103 -9.41 5.08 -0.98
N THR A 104 -9.83 4.05 -1.71
CA THR A 104 -9.13 2.75 -1.84
C THR A 104 -8.85 2.37 -3.29
N GLY A 105 -9.10 3.29 -4.22
CA GLY A 105 -8.87 3.14 -5.66
C GLY A 105 -7.44 3.44 -6.11
N VAL A 106 -7.25 3.64 -7.40
CA VAL A 106 -6.00 4.07 -8.01
C VAL A 106 -6.23 5.41 -8.71
N ASP A 107 -5.44 6.42 -8.34
CA ASP A 107 -5.41 7.69 -9.06
C ASP A 107 -4.46 7.57 -10.26
N THR A 108 -5.01 7.53 -11.46
CA THR A 108 -4.28 7.40 -12.72
C THR A 108 -3.92 8.74 -13.36
N ARG A 109 -4.41 9.87 -12.83
CA ARG A 109 -4.21 11.20 -13.41
C ARG A 109 -2.74 11.60 -13.56
N GLN A 110 -1.85 11.03 -12.76
CA GLN A 110 -0.41 11.29 -12.80
C GLN A 110 0.37 10.29 -13.67
N LYS A 111 -0.30 9.29 -14.24
CA LYS A 111 0.35 8.38 -15.19
C LYS A 111 0.47 9.10 -16.53
N LYS A 112 1.67 9.58 -16.84
CA LYS A 112 2.01 10.09 -18.15
C LYS A 112 2.63 8.96 -18.97
N ALA A 113 2.03 8.64 -20.12
CA ALA A 113 2.70 7.82 -21.12
C ALA A 113 3.87 8.64 -21.69
N ILE A 114 5.01 8.01 -21.89
CA ILE A 114 6.14 8.64 -22.58
C ILE A 114 5.75 8.69 -24.06
N PRO A 115 5.79 9.89 -24.71
CA PRO A 115 5.56 10.00 -26.14
C PRO A 115 6.52 9.10 -26.92
N ILE A 116 6.02 8.47 -27.99
CA ILE A 116 6.81 7.49 -28.75
C ILE A 116 8.14 8.05 -29.28
N GLY A 117 8.17 9.34 -29.62
CA GLY A 117 9.41 10.03 -30.05
C GLY A 117 10.44 10.14 -28.94
N GLU A 118 10.02 10.49 -27.70
CA GLU A 118 10.91 10.53 -26.54
C GLU A 118 11.41 9.13 -26.18
N LEU A 119 10.57 8.12 -26.33
CA LEU A 119 10.93 6.74 -26.09
C LEU A 119 12.00 6.27 -27.09
N HIS A 120 11.85 6.55 -28.40
CA HIS A 120 12.87 6.25 -29.40
C HIS A 120 14.19 6.96 -29.11
N MET A 121 14.16 8.21 -28.66
CA MET A 121 15.39 8.93 -28.25
C MET A 121 16.07 8.23 -27.06
N LEU A 122 15.30 7.79 -26.06
CA LEU A 122 15.84 7.09 -24.88
C LEU A 122 16.42 5.71 -25.25
N LEU A 123 15.77 4.98 -26.15
CA LEU A 123 16.20 3.66 -26.58
C LEU A 123 17.45 3.70 -27.47
N ASN A 124 17.68 4.79 -28.20
CA ASN A 124 18.83 4.98 -29.09
C ASN A 124 19.98 5.78 -28.47
N LYS A 125 19.81 6.29 -27.24
CA LYS A 125 20.84 7.03 -26.52
C LYS A 125 21.88 6.08 -25.96
N ASP A 126 23.16 6.43 -26.08
CA ASP A 126 24.26 5.60 -25.53
C ASP A 126 24.16 5.54 -24.00
N PRO A 127 24.03 4.35 -23.39
CA PRO A 127 23.86 4.21 -21.95
C PRO A 127 25.18 4.41 -21.22
N GLN A 128 25.21 5.37 -20.29
CA GLN A 128 26.42 5.72 -19.51
C GLN A 128 26.76 4.73 -18.39
N SER A 129 25.98 3.69 -18.17
CA SER A 129 26.26 2.67 -17.16
C SER A 129 25.77 1.30 -17.60
N GLU A 130 26.42 0.23 -17.11
CA GLU A 130 26.06 -1.15 -17.36
C GLU A 130 24.60 -1.46 -16.95
N LYS A 131 24.14 -0.87 -15.86
CA LYS A 131 22.75 -1.01 -15.39
C LYS A 131 21.74 -0.41 -16.40
N LEU A 132 22.05 0.77 -16.95
CA LEU A 132 21.22 1.41 -17.98
C LEU A 132 21.24 0.63 -19.27
N ARG A 133 22.39 0.06 -19.68
CA ARG A 133 22.54 -0.79 -20.87
C ARG A 133 21.62 -2.02 -20.80
N ARG A 134 21.61 -2.71 -19.65
CA ARG A 134 20.72 -3.86 -19.42
C ARG A 134 19.25 -3.46 -19.46
N THR A 135 18.89 -2.35 -18.83
CA THR A 135 17.50 -1.85 -18.83
C THR A 135 17.05 -1.48 -20.25
N GLN A 136 17.91 -0.81 -21.02
CA GLN A 136 17.65 -0.45 -22.41
C GLN A 136 17.50 -1.68 -23.32
N ALA A 137 18.35 -2.69 -23.14
CA ALA A 137 18.22 -3.95 -23.89
C ALA A 137 16.90 -4.67 -23.63
N ILE A 138 16.46 -4.72 -22.35
CA ILE A 138 15.15 -5.29 -21.97
C ILE A 138 14.01 -4.46 -22.58
N ALA A 139 14.08 -3.14 -22.52
CA ALA A 139 13.06 -2.26 -23.09
C ALA A 139 12.97 -2.43 -24.62
N ASN A 140 14.10 -2.51 -25.34
CA ASN A 140 14.13 -2.78 -26.78
C ASN A 140 13.49 -4.12 -27.14
N LEU A 141 13.81 -5.18 -26.37
CA LEU A 141 13.19 -6.50 -26.54
C LEU A 141 11.67 -6.44 -26.38
N LEU A 142 11.18 -5.82 -25.30
CA LEU A 142 9.73 -5.68 -25.07
C LEU A 142 9.05 -4.90 -26.17
N PHE A 143 9.72 -3.91 -26.77
CA PHE A 143 9.17 -3.10 -27.89
C PHE A 143 9.10 -3.86 -29.23
N GLN A 144 9.94 -4.88 -29.43
CA GLN A 144 9.91 -5.70 -30.65
C GLN A 144 8.78 -6.73 -30.66
N PHE A 145 8.21 -7.03 -29.47
CA PHE A 145 7.15 -8.04 -29.32
C PHE A 145 5.76 -7.45 -29.02
N CYS A 146 5.59 -6.12 -28.99
CA CYS A 146 4.32 -5.40 -28.92
C CYS A 146 3.95 -4.78 -30.26
#